data_5fce35e3ab7b97915e2546d18ab318c1
#
_entry.id   5fce35e3ab7b97915e2546d18ab318c1
#
_cell.length_a   1.000
_cell.length_b   1.000
_cell.length_c   1.000
_cell.angle_alpha   90.00
_cell.angle_beta   90.00
_cell.angle_gamma   90.00
#
_symmetry.space_group_name_H-M   'P 1'
#
loop_
_entity.id
_entity.type
_entity.pdbx_description
1 polymer ?
#
loop_
_entity_poly.entity_id
_entity_poly.type
_entity_poly.pdbx_seq_one_letter_code
_entity_poly.pdbx_strand_id
1 'polypeptide(L)'
;MMMNMFLAEKNALKLLYFSRFMENKLKCIRLPLCKSNSRFFHNSFVRNGKLFVHRNTPDNNPDIPFEFTPKNMEYAKVIMSRYPPEWKKAAVMPLLDLGQRQLGYTSISVMNYVAKLLDIPKMRVYEVATFYTMYNREPVGTLIQVCTTTPCQLCGSDEILKTVQDYLGVTPGHTTSDGKFTLMEMECAGACVNAPLLTIGDNYYEDLNPETCIDILKMLKAGKIPKHGPQTGRQSCEPKSGLTSLTDEPWTSSIVLRKDGAL
;
A
#
# COMPACT_ATOMS: atom_id res chain seq x y z
N MET A 1 30.12 -62.01 4.82
CA MET A 1 29.32 -62.28 3.59
C MET A 1 27.88 -61.78 3.68
N MET A 2 27.37 -61.37 4.85
CA MET A 2 25.96 -60.85 4.99
C MET A 2 25.78 -59.36 4.77
N MET A 3 26.87 -58.56 4.80
CA MET A 3 26.74 -57.08 4.67
C MET A 3 26.59 -56.56 3.23
N ASN A 4 26.97 -57.38 2.24
CA ASN A 4 26.84 -57.00 0.83
C ASN A 4 25.45 -57.30 0.19
N MET A 5 24.63 -58.16 0.81
CA MET A 5 23.28 -58.42 0.33
C MET A 5 22.32 -57.30 0.68
N PHE A 6 22.44 -56.64 1.82
CA PHE A 6 21.55 -55.53 2.21
C PHE A 6 21.78 -54.23 1.41
N LEU A 7 22.97 -54.06 0.86
CA LEU A 7 23.26 -52.90 -0.01
C LEU A 7 22.71 -53.06 -1.43
N ALA A 8 22.63 -54.29 -1.95
CA ALA A 8 22.09 -54.60 -3.27
C ALA A 8 20.55 -54.41 -3.30
N GLU A 9 19.84 -54.82 -2.25
CA GLU A 9 18.37 -54.63 -2.17
C GLU A 9 17.97 -53.16 -2.04
N LYS A 10 18.70 -52.35 -1.28
CA LYS A 10 18.42 -50.87 -1.16
C LYS A 10 18.64 -50.14 -2.48
N ASN A 11 19.59 -50.57 -3.31
CA ASN A 11 19.83 -49.98 -4.62
C ASN A 11 18.80 -50.42 -5.65
N ALA A 12 18.31 -51.61 -5.61
CA ALA A 12 17.24 -52.11 -6.48
C ALA A 12 15.91 -51.40 -6.19
N LEU A 13 15.58 -51.17 -4.92
CA LEU A 13 14.39 -50.40 -4.52
C LEU A 13 14.47 -48.91 -4.94
N LYS A 14 15.64 -48.29 -4.90
CA LYS A 14 15.81 -46.91 -5.39
C LYS A 14 15.67 -46.79 -6.91
N LEU A 15 16.16 -47.75 -7.67
CA LEU A 15 16.02 -47.80 -9.10
C LEU A 15 14.56 -48.00 -9.55
N LEU A 16 13.81 -48.87 -8.86
CA LEU A 16 12.39 -49.10 -9.13
C LEU A 16 11.52 -47.85 -8.75
N TYR A 17 11.91 -47.12 -7.69
CA TYR A 17 11.24 -45.88 -7.32
C TYR A 17 11.51 -44.74 -8.33
N PHE A 18 12.72 -44.68 -8.87
CA PHE A 18 13.12 -43.69 -9.86
C PHE A 18 12.48 -43.95 -11.23
N SER A 19 12.34 -45.23 -11.65
CA SER A 19 11.69 -45.59 -12.90
C SER A 19 10.17 -45.31 -12.86
N ARG A 20 9.48 -45.61 -11.74
CA ARG A 20 8.07 -45.26 -11.52
C ARG A 20 7.83 -43.76 -11.46
N PHE A 21 8.77 -42.99 -10.92
CA PHE A 21 8.69 -41.53 -10.86
C PHE A 21 8.86 -40.91 -12.26
N MET A 22 9.72 -41.46 -13.10
CA MET A 22 9.90 -41.02 -14.50
C MET A 22 8.73 -41.38 -15.39
N GLU A 23 8.15 -42.58 -15.22
CA GLU A 23 6.95 -42.99 -15.99
C GLU A 23 5.73 -42.12 -15.68
N ASN A 24 5.56 -41.70 -14.45
CA ASN A 24 4.47 -40.78 -14.08
C ASN A 24 4.69 -39.37 -14.59
N LYS A 25 5.92 -38.89 -14.77
CA LYS A 25 6.20 -37.58 -15.40
C LYS A 25 6.02 -37.60 -16.92
N LEU A 26 6.26 -38.74 -17.58
CA LEU A 26 6.06 -38.88 -19.03
C LEU A 26 4.59 -39.00 -19.41
N LYS A 27 3.70 -39.40 -18.49
CA LYS A 27 2.25 -39.42 -18.74
C LYS A 27 1.59 -38.04 -18.68
N CYS A 28 2.25 -37.03 -18.08
CA CYS A 28 1.72 -35.67 -18.06
C CYS A 28 2.07 -34.78 -19.28
N ILE A 29 2.85 -35.29 -20.24
CA ILE A 29 3.26 -34.55 -21.45
C ILE A 29 2.60 -35.09 -22.72
N ARG A 30 1.42 -35.65 -22.63
CA ARG A 30 0.55 -35.79 -23.82
C ARG A 30 -0.49 -34.68 -23.82
N LEU A 31 -0.04 -33.48 -24.20
CA LEU A 31 -0.94 -32.46 -24.66
C LEU A 31 -1.62 -32.94 -25.94
N PRO A 32 -2.94 -33.00 -26.00
CA PRO A 32 -3.62 -33.26 -27.26
C PRO A 32 -3.25 -32.14 -28.23
N LEU A 33 -2.68 -32.48 -29.36
CA LEU A 33 -2.52 -31.57 -30.48
C LEU A 33 -3.90 -31.07 -30.88
N CYS A 34 -4.26 -29.89 -30.37
CA CYS A 34 -5.48 -29.21 -30.77
C CYS A 34 -5.29 -28.67 -32.19
N LYS A 35 -5.75 -29.46 -33.17
CA LYS A 35 -5.94 -28.98 -34.52
C LYS A 35 -7.23 -28.16 -34.58
N SER A 36 -7.12 -26.89 -34.24
CA SER A 36 -8.11 -25.93 -34.73
C SER A 36 -7.45 -24.55 -34.86
N ASN A 37 -7.31 -24.12 -36.10
CA ASN A 37 -6.95 -22.77 -36.50
C ASN A 37 -8.11 -21.79 -36.27
N SER A 38 -8.81 -21.88 -35.16
CA SER A 38 -9.70 -20.80 -34.73
C SER A 38 -8.90 -19.89 -33.81
N ARG A 39 -8.42 -18.77 -34.35
CA ARG A 39 -8.03 -17.65 -33.54
C ARG A 39 -9.28 -17.12 -32.84
N PHE A 40 -9.62 -17.70 -31.70
CA PHE A 40 -10.55 -17.05 -30.80
C PHE A 40 -9.84 -15.77 -30.32
N PHE A 41 -10.29 -14.65 -30.84
CA PHE A 41 -10.12 -13.40 -30.11
C PHE A 41 -10.84 -13.61 -28.80
N HIS A 42 -10.09 -13.96 -27.76
CA HIS A 42 -10.59 -13.77 -26.43
C HIS A 42 -10.92 -12.29 -26.32
N ASN A 43 -12.20 -11.97 -26.33
CA ASN A 43 -12.64 -10.76 -25.66
C ASN A 43 -12.17 -10.94 -24.22
N SER A 44 -10.96 -10.46 -23.93
CA SER A 44 -10.59 -10.20 -22.57
C SER A 44 -11.70 -9.30 -22.07
N PHE A 45 -12.52 -9.81 -21.16
CA PHE A 45 -13.32 -8.92 -20.33
C PHE A 45 -12.38 -7.82 -19.93
N VAL A 46 -12.68 -6.62 -20.42
CA VAL A 46 -11.96 -5.41 -19.99
C VAL A 46 -12.19 -5.38 -18.49
N ARG A 47 -11.24 -5.95 -17.73
CA ARG A 47 -11.16 -5.62 -16.32
C ARG A 47 -11.12 -4.10 -16.36
N ASN A 48 -12.10 -3.46 -15.75
CA ASN A 48 -12.12 -2.02 -15.52
C ASN A 48 -10.96 -1.64 -14.59
N GLY A 49 -9.73 -2.00 -15.01
CA GLY A 49 -8.53 -1.42 -14.47
C GLY A 49 -8.67 0.07 -14.72
N LYS A 50 -8.60 0.88 -13.66
CA LYS A 50 -8.61 2.33 -13.78
C LYS A 50 -7.52 2.70 -14.76
N LEU A 51 -7.92 3.11 -15.96
CA LEU A 51 -6.98 3.61 -16.95
C LEU A 51 -6.31 4.84 -16.34
N PHE A 52 -4.99 4.93 -16.42
CA PHE A 52 -4.24 6.11 -15.96
C PHE A 52 -4.52 7.36 -16.80
N VAL A 53 -5.39 7.24 -17.80
CA VAL A 53 -5.80 8.34 -18.67
C VAL A 53 -6.91 9.14 -17.99
N HIS A 54 -6.68 10.42 -17.79
CA HIS A 54 -7.71 11.34 -17.31
C HIS A 54 -8.85 11.46 -18.33
N ARG A 55 -10.07 11.36 -17.86
CA ARG A 55 -11.29 11.67 -18.62
C ARG A 55 -12.04 12.75 -17.88
N ASN A 56 -12.42 13.80 -18.61
CA ASN A 56 -13.18 14.92 -18.03
C ASN A 56 -14.52 14.43 -17.49
N THR A 57 -14.78 14.80 -16.25
CA THR A 57 -16.07 14.61 -15.57
C THR A 57 -16.62 15.98 -15.17
N PRO A 58 -17.92 16.11 -14.83
CA PRO A 58 -18.45 17.37 -14.33
C PRO A 58 -17.66 17.94 -13.15
N ASP A 59 -17.15 17.06 -12.26
CA ASP A 59 -16.45 17.45 -11.04
C ASP A 59 -14.93 17.58 -11.22
N ASN A 60 -14.38 17.03 -12.30
CA ASN A 60 -12.93 17.01 -12.53
C ASN A 60 -12.62 17.25 -14.02
N ASN A 61 -12.50 18.51 -14.38
CA ASN A 61 -12.14 18.95 -15.72
C ASN A 61 -11.22 20.18 -15.65
N PRO A 62 -10.47 20.50 -16.71
CA PRO A 62 -9.53 21.62 -16.72
C PRO A 62 -10.18 23.00 -16.67
N ASP A 63 -11.50 23.10 -16.91
CA ASP A 63 -12.23 24.37 -16.95
C ASP A 63 -12.60 24.85 -15.54
N ILE A 64 -12.58 23.95 -14.54
CA ILE A 64 -12.80 24.32 -13.14
C ILE A 64 -11.57 25.05 -12.62
N PRO A 65 -11.67 26.34 -12.26
CA PRO A 65 -10.53 27.08 -11.76
C PRO A 65 -10.08 26.56 -10.40
N PHE A 66 -8.76 26.48 -10.19
CA PHE A 66 -8.18 26.17 -8.90
C PHE A 66 -7.10 27.20 -8.57
N GLU A 67 -7.13 27.69 -7.35
CA GLU A 67 -6.08 28.53 -6.78
C GLU A 67 -5.84 28.14 -5.34
N PHE A 68 -4.60 28.29 -4.86
CA PHE A 68 -4.32 28.13 -3.45
C PHE A 68 -4.96 29.26 -2.65
N THR A 69 -5.51 28.91 -1.49
CA THR A 69 -5.93 29.92 -0.51
C THR A 69 -4.74 30.81 -0.11
N PRO A 70 -4.94 32.04 0.32
CA PRO A 70 -3.83 32.92 0.73
C PRO A 70 -2.86 32.24 1.72
N LYS A 71 -3.40 31.51 2.70
CA LYS A 71 -2.61 30.73 3.66
C LYS A 71 -1.77 29.65 2.97
N ASN A 72 -2.39 28.85 2.09
CA ASN A 72 -1.69 27.80 1.36
C ASN A 72 -0.67 28.36 0.37
N MET A 73 -0.92 29.54 -0.19
CA MET A 73 0.06 30.22 -1.04
C MET A 73 1.31 30.63 -0.25
N GLU A 74 1.17 31.07 1.00
CA GLU A 74 2.33 31.32 1.87
C GLU A 74 3.12 30.03 2.13
N TYR A 75 2.43 28.92 2.45
CA TYR A 75 3.07 27.61 2.58
C TYR A 75 3.76 27.16 1.28
N ALA A 76 3.11 27.36 0.13
CA ALA A 76 3.72 27.04 -1.16
C ALA A 76 5.03 27.81 -1.39
N LYS A 77 5.07 29.09 -1.04
CA LYS A 77 6.31 29.89 -1.12
C LYS A 77 7.40 29.34 -0.21
N VAL A 78 7.05 28.97 1.02
CA VAL A 78 8.00 28.34 1.97
C VAL A 78 8.50 27.00 1.43
N ILE A 79 7.63 26.18 0.87
CA ILE A 79 8.02 24.90 0.24
C ILE A 79 9.01 25.13 -0.91
N MET A 80 8.69 26.05 -1.80
CA MET A 80 9.56 26.35 -2.94
C MET A 80 10.92 26.95 -2.50
N SER A 81 10.96 27.72 -1.43
CA SER A 81 12.21 28.32 -0.92
C SER A 81 13.20 27.31 -0.31
N ARG A 82 12.74 26.06 -0.04
CA ARG A 82 13.61 24.97 0.44
C ARG A 82 14.51 24.40 -0.65
N TYR A 83 14.22 24.71 -1.91
CA TYR A 83 14.95 24.21 -3.07
C TYR A 83 15.73 25.34 -3.73
N PRO A 84 16.90 25.05 -4.31
CA PRO A 84 17.63 26.04 -5.11
C PRO A 84 16.76 26.60 -6.24
N PRO A 85 16.98 27.86 -6.66
CA PRO A 85 16.15 28.51 -7.69
C PRO A 85 16.06 27.73 -9.01
N GLU A 86 17.13 27.05 -9.43
CA GLU A 86 17.23 26.26 -10.64
C GLU A 86 16.46 24.91 -10.50
N TRP A 87 16.18 24.47 -9.27
CA TRP A 87 15.58 23.19 -8.95
C TRP A 87 14.18 23.28 -8.36
N LYS A 88 13.48 24.40 -8.54
CA LYS A 88 12.10 24.59 -8.06
C LYS A 88 11.14 23.47 -8.46
N LYS A 89 11.43 22.80 -9.60
CA LYS A 89 10.67 21.60 -10.04
C LYS A 89 10.62 20.48 -9.00
N ALA A 90 11.57 20.40 -8.08
CA ALA A 90 11.56 19.43 -6.99
C ALA A 90 10.40 19.61 -6.00
N ALA A 91 9.79 20.81 -5.96
CA ALA A 91 8.63 21.11 -5.13
C ALA A 91 7.30 20.53 -5.67
N VAL A 92 7.28 19.81 -6.82
CA VAL A 92 6.04 19.25 -7.41
C VAL A 92 5.29 18.40 -6.40
N MET A 93 5.97 17.46 -5.74
CA MET A 93 5.31 16.51 -4.83
C MET A 93 4.65 17.22 -3.64
N PRO A 94 5.35 18.03 -2.84
CA PRO A 94 4.71 18.70 -1.71
C PRO A 94 3.66 19.74 -2.11
N LEU A 95 3.75 20.33 -3.30
CA LEU A 95 2.70 21.24 -3.80
C LEU A 95 1.45 20.49 -4.25
N LEU A 96 1.59 19.31 -4.85
CA LEU A 96 0.45 18.44 -5.15
C LEU A 96 -0.23 17.96 -3.88
N ASP A 97 0.53 17.58 -2.85
CA ASP A 97 -0.03 17.21 -1.54
C ASP A 97 -0.79 18.37 -0.91
N LEU A 98 -0.22 19.58 -0.95
CA LEU A 98 -0.89 20.78 -0.45
C LEU A 98 -2.20 21.05 -1.20
N GLY A 99 -2.23 20.86 -2.52
CA GLY A 99 -3.44 20.99 -3.35
C GLY A 99 -4.48 19.92 -3.01
N GLN A 100 -4.04 18.69 -2.82
CA GLN A 100 -4.91 17.59 -2.39
C GLN A 100 -5.54 17.83 -1.03
N ARG A 101 -4.77 18.33 -0.06
CA ARG A 101 -5.28 18.70 1.27
C ARG A 101 -6.30 19.85 1.22
N GLN A 102 -6.16 20.76 0.27
CA GLN A 102 -7.11 21.87 0.11
C GLN A 102 -8.42 21.43 -0.53
N LEU A 103 -8.37 20.60 -1.58
CA LEU A 103 -9.55 20.21 -2.38
C LEU A 103 -10.14 18.86 -1.96
N GLY A 104 -9.39 18.03 -1.26
CA GLY A 104 -9.75 16.65 -0.92
C GLY A 104 -9.22 15.61 -1.93
N TYR A 105 -8.86 16.02 -3.15
CA TYR A 105 -8.26 15.17 -4.18
C TYR A 105 -7.39 15.99 -5.14
N THR A 106 -6.54 15.32 -5.89
CA THR A 106 -5.64 15.95 -6.86
C THR A 106 -6.32 16.05 -8.22
N SER A 107 -7.13 17.12 -8.44
CA SER A 107 -7.82 17.37 -9.69
C SER A 107 -6.85 17.73 -10.81
N ILE A 108 -7.33 17.65 -12.07
CA ILE A 108 -6.56 18.12 -13.23
C ILE A 108 -6.23 19.61 -13.11
N SER A 109 -7.12 20.41 -12.52
CA SER A 109 -6.90 21.84 -12.29
C SER A 109 -5.80 22.11 -11.26
N VAL A 110 -5.72 21.31 -10.18
CA VAL A 110 -4.62 21.37 -9.21
C VAL A 110 -3.29 21.08 -9.91
N MET A 111 -3.23 20.02 -10.74
CA MET A 111 -2.01 19.67 -11.47
C MET A 111 -1.59 20.79 -12.44
N ASN A 112 -2.55 21.36 -13.16
CA ASN A 112 -2.30 22.48 -14.09
C ASN A 112 -1.81 23.73 -13.35
N TYR A 113 -2.39 24.03 -12.20
CA TYR A 113 -1.99 25.17 -11.38
C TYR A 113 -0.56 25.00 -10.84
N VAL A 114 -0.23 23.82 -10.32
CA VAL A 114 1.13 23.50 -9.84
C VAL A 114 2.14 23.60 -11.00
N ALA A 115 1.80 23.12 -12.18
CA ALA A 115 2.65 23.24 -13.36
C ALA A 115 2.94 24.70 -13.71
N LYS A 116 1.90 25.55 -13.68
CA LYS A 116 2.02 26.99 -13.92
C LYS A 116 2.87 27.68 -12.82
N LEU A 117 2.65 27.33 -11.56
CA LEU A 117 3.37 27.91 -10.41
C LEU A 117 4.88 27.61 -10.45
N LEU A 118 5.24 26.43 -10.91
CA LEU A 118 6.63 25.98 -11.03
C LEU A 118 7.29 26.28 -12.37
N ASP A 119 6.53 26.82 -13.32
CA ASP A 119 6.95 27.06 -14.71
C ASP A 119 7.53 25.81 -15.38
N ILE A 120 6.77 24.71 -15.31
CA ILE A 120 7.12 23.42 -15.92
C ILE A 120 6.00 22.92 -16.83
N PRO A 121 6.30 22.08 -17.83
CA PRO A 121 5.27 21.44 -18.65
C PRO A 121 4.27 20.63 -17.81
N LYS A 122 2.98 20.77 -18.09
CA LYS A 122 1.89 20.05 -17.40
C LYS A 122 2.13 18.54 -17.35
N MET A 123 2.68 17.96 -18.43
CA MET A 123 2.98 16.54 -18.52
C MET A 123 3.89 16.06 -17.37
N ARG A 124 4.88 16.89 -16.98
CA ARG A 124 5.78 16.53 -15.88
C ARG A 124 5.08 16.43 -14.54
N VAL A 125 4.04 17.23 -14.33
CA VAL A 125 3.19 17.13 -13.13
C VAL A 125 2.27 15.92 -13.22
N TYR A 126 1.72 15.62 -14.40
CA TYR A 126 0.87 14.45 -14.61
C TYR A 126 1.66 13.14 -14.38
N GLU A 127 2.90 13.06 -14.84
CA GLU A 127 3.79 11.92 -14.60
C GLU A 127 3.93 11.64 -13.10
N VAL A 128 4.16 12.66 -12.29
CA VAL A 128 4.28 12.53 -10.83
C VAL A 128 2.94 12.12 -10.21
N ALA A 129 1.86 12.80 -10.55
CA ALA A 129 0.54 12.54 -9.98
C ALA A 129 -0.01 11.15 -10.34
N THR A 130 0.42 10.57 -11.47
CA THR A 130 0.01 9.22 -11.88
C THR A 130 0.93 8.12 -11.35
N PHE A 131 2.18 8.43 -11.14
CA PHE A 131 3.16 7.47 -10.64
C PHE A 131 3.01 7.18 -9.14
N TYR A 132 2.84 8.22 -8.34
CA TYR A 132 2.75 8.07 -6.88
C TYR A 132 1.30 7.81 -6.45
N THR A 133 1.08 6.70 -5.77
CA THR A 133 -0.24 6.22 -5.33
C THR A 133 -0.89 7.08 -4.24
N MET A 134 -0.13 7.95 -3.58
CA MET A 134 -0.64 8.88 -2.58
C MET A 134 -1.57 9.97 -3.15
N TYR A 135 -1.54 10.20 -4.46
CA TYR A 135 -2.39 11.20 -5.09
C TYR A 135 -3.71 10.60 -5.55
N ASN A 136 -4.79 11.01 -4.90
CA ASN A 136 -6.15 10.64 -5.28
C ASN A 136 -6.63 11.54 -6.41
N ARG A 137 -6.72 11.01 -7.64
CA ARG A 137 -7.10 11.77 -8.84
C ARG A 137 -8.60 11.86 -9.06
N GLU A 138 -9.39 11.21 -8.24
CA GLU A 138 -10.86 11.24 -8.24
C GLU A 138 -11.33 11.72 -6.86
N PRO A 139 -12.52 12.34 -6.78
CA PRO A 139 -13.12 12.67 -5.51
C PRO A 139 -13.21 11.43 -4.61
N VAL A 140 -12.65 11.51 -3.44
CA VAL A 140 -12.70 10.45 -2.42
C VAL A 140 -13.19 11.04 -1.11
N GLY A 141 -13.92 10.24 -0.35
CA GLY A 141 -14.22 10.57 1.05
C GLY A 141 -12.98 10.34 1.93
N THR A 142 -13.20 10.09 3.21
CA THR A 142 -12.13 9.59 4.08
C THR A 142 -11.62 8.27 3.52
N LEU A 143 -10.38 8.27 3.03
CA LEU A 143 -9.78 7.11 2.39
C LEU A 143 -9.34 6.11 3.44
N ILE A 144 -9.90 4.92 3.41
CA ILE A 144 -9.54 3.78 4.24
C ILE A 144 -8.83 2.77 3.35
N GLN A 145 -7.57 2.50 3.66
CA GLN A 145 -6.75 1.57 2.88
C GLN A 145 -6.33 0.40 3.76
N VAL A 146 -6.69 -0.81 3.36
CA VAL A 146 -6.33 -2.04 4.08
C VAL A 146 -5.16 -2.69 3.38
N CYS A 147 -4.11 -2.99 4.14
CA CYS A 147 -2.95 -3.71 3.61
C CYS A 147 -3.27 -5.19 3.49
N THR A 148 -3.23 -5.73 2.26
CA THR A 148 -3.55 -7.12 1.93
C THR A 148 -2.34 -7.91 1.44
N THR A 149 -1.12 -7.40 1.63
CA THR A 149 0.11 -8.10 1.26
C THR A 149 0.44 -9.25 2.23
N THR A 150 1.29 -10.16 1.80
CA THR A 150 1.55 -11.45 2.46
C THR A 150 1.72 -11.39 3.98
N PRO A 151 2.54 -10.50 4.58
CA PRO A 151 2.68 -10.47 6.06
C PRO A 151 1.36 -10.12 6.76
N CYS A 152 0.62 -9.14 6.23
CA CYS A 152 -0.69 -8.77 6.79
C CYS A 152 -1.72 -9.87 6.58
N GLN A 153 -1.70 -10.55 5.42
CA GLN A 153 -2.58 -11.66 5.11
C GLN A 153 -2.36 -12.83 6.07
N LEU A 154 -1.10 -13.19 6.34
CA LEU A 154 -0.75 -14.22 7.33
C LEU A 154 -1.23 -13.85 8.75
N CYS A 155 -1.37 -12.56 9.05
CA CYS A 155 -1.88 -12.05 10.32
C CYS A 155 -3.39 -11.77 10.32
N GLY A 156 -4.12 -12.17 9.26
CA GLY A 156 -5.58 -12.07 9.20
C GLY A 156 -6.14 -10.80 8.55
N SER A 157 -5.40 -10.13 7.66
CA SER A 157 -5.90 -8.93 6.97
C SER A 157 -7.14 -9.18 6.11
N ASP A 158 -7.35 -10.40 5.62
CA ASP A 158 -8.55 -10.77 4.85
C ASP A 158 -9.81 -10.64 5.72
N GLU A 159 -9.72 -11.01 7.00
CA GLU A 159 -10.80 -10.85 7.97
C GLU A 159 -11.06 -9.36 8.27
N ILE A 160 -9.99 -8.57 8.41
CA ILE A 160 -10.10 -7.12 8.58
C ILE A 160 -10.77 -6.47 7.37
N LEU A 161 -10.32 -6.81 6.15
CA LEU A 161 -10.91 -6.29 4.92
C LEU A 161 -12.40 -6.62 4.84
N LYS A 162 -12.78 -7.88 5.11
CA LYS A 162 -14.17 -8.31 5.15
C LYS A 162 -14.98 -7.55 6.20
N THR A 163 -14.44 -7.35 7.39
CA THR A 163 -15.07 -6.58 8.46
C THR A 163 -15.36 -5.15 8.03
N VAL A 164 -14.41 -4.50 7.36
CA VAL A 164 -14.60 -3.14 6.83
C VAL A 164 -15.66 -3.11 5.73
N GLN A 165 -15.62 -4.08 4.80
CA GLN A 165 -16.63 -4.22 3.74
C GLN A 165 -18.03 -4.39 4.30
N ASP A 166 -18.21 -5.30 5.23
CA ASP A 166 -19.51 -5.60 5.85
C ASP A 166 -20.04 -4.39 6.64
N TYR A 167 -19.15 -3.68 7.35
CA TYR A 167 -19.54 -2.52 8.15
C TYR A 167 -19.88 -1.28 7.31
N LEU A 168 -19.17 -1.04 6.22
CA LEU A 168 -19.37 0.10 5.33
C LEU A 168 -20.39 -0.17 4.21
N GLY A 169 -20.63 -1.44 3.90
CA GLY A 169 -21.50 -1.87 2.79
C GLY A 169 -20.89 -1.58 1.41
N VAL A 170 -19.56 -1.56 1.30
CA VAL A 170 -18.85 -1.26 0.04
C VAL A 170 -17.75 -2.26 -0.24
N THR A 171 -17.50 -2.49 -1.51
CA THR A 171 -16.36 -3.29 -1.97
C THR A 171 -15.12 -2.40 -2.21
N PRO A 172 -13.91 -2.98 -2.19
CA PRO A 172 -12.69 -2.23 -2.48
C PRO A 172 -12.76 -1.47 -3.81
N GLY A 173 -12.24 -0.26 -3.83
CA GLY A 173 -12.29 0.64 -4.97
C GLY A 173 -13.57 1.49 -5.07
N HIS A 174 -14.48 1.36 -4.12
CA HIS A 174 -15.74 2.11 -4.13
C HIS A 174 -15.89 3.02 -2.90
N THR A 175 -16.74 4.04 -3.08
CA THR A 175 -17.10 5.01 -2.04
C THR A 175 -18.50 4.68 -1.51
N THR A 176 -18.72 4.90 -0.22
CA THR A 176 -20.04 4.76 0.40
C THR A 176 -21.05 5.70 -0.26
N SER A 177 -22.35 5.33 -0.26
CA SER A 177 -23.42 6.12 -0.88
C SER A 177 -23.55 7.54 -0.30
N ASP A 178 -23.10 7.75 0.94
CA ASP A 178 -23.06 9.06 1.59
C ASP A 178 -21.79 9.88 1.23
N GLY A 179 -20.90 9.34 0.39
CA GLY A 179 -19.68 10.00 -0.04
C GLY A 179 -18.59 10.16 1.04
N LYS A 180 -18.83 9.65 2.27
CA LYS A 180 -17.94 9.91 3.40
C LYS A 180 -16.70 9.03 3.45
N PHE A 181 -16.82 7.78 3.04
CA PHE A 181 -15.72 6.80 3.11
C PHE A 181 -15.47 6.16 1.77
N THR A 182 -14.20 5.99 1.46
CA THR A 182 -13.75 5.23 0.29
C THR A 182 -12.87 4.09 0.78
N LEU A 183 -13.22 2.85 0.42
CA LEU A 183 -12.43 1.67 0.77
C LEU A 183 -11.51 1.30 -0.39
N MET A 184 -10.24 1.07 -0.09
CA MET A 184 -9.26 0.57 -1.05
C MET A 184 -8.40 -0.53 -0.42
N GLU A 185 -8.02 -1.51 -1.22
CA GLU A 185 -6.87 -2.35 -0.92
C GLU A 185 -5.60 -1.59 -1.28
N MET A 186 -4.56 -1.77 -0.47
CA MET A 186 -3.26 -1.17 -0.75
C MET A 186 -2.17 -2.24 -0.77
N GLU A 187 -1.11 -1.93 -1.48
CA GLU A 187 0.17 -2.63 -1.39
C GLU A 187 0.77 -2.44 0.01
N CYS A 188 1.92 -3.08 0.27
CA CYS A 188 2.54 -3.03 1.59
C CYS A 188 2.73 -1.61 2.11
N ALA A 189 2.09 -1.31 3.25
CA ALA A 189 2.23 -0.02 3.94
C ALA A 189 3.56 0.15 4.70
N GLY A 190 4.37 -0.91 4.78
CA GLY A 190 5.69 -0.86 5.41
C GLY A 190 5.71 -1.06 6.93
N ALA A 191 4.56 -1.31 7.57
CA ALA A 191 4.47 -1.56 9.02
C ALA A 191 4.17 -3.02 9.36
N CYS A 192 4.80 -3.95 8.65
CA CYS A 192 4.57 -5.40 8.77
C CYS A 192 4.82 -5.97 10.17
N VAL A 193 5.66 -5.30 10.96
CA VAL A 193 5.93 -5.67 12.37
C VAL A 193 4.66 -5.69 13.22
N ASN A 194 3.73 -4.80 12.90
CA ASN A 194 2.48 -4.60 13.64
C ASN A 194 1.25 -5.02 12.79
N ALA A 195 1.44 -6.03 11.93
CA ALA A 195 0.36 -6.57 11.12
C ALA A 195 -0.72 -7.27 11.99
N PRO A 196 -2.01 -7.25 11.55
CA PRO A 196 -2.55 -6.59 10.38
C PRO A 196 -2.82 -5.10 10.61
N LEU A 197 -2.86 -4.31 9.54
CA LEU A 197 -3.02 -2.87 9.64
C LEU A 197 -3.92 -2.29 8.54
N LEU A 198 -4.46 -1.11 8.82
CA LEU A 198 -5.07 -0.22 7.85
C LEU A 198 -4.54 1.20 8.02
N THR A 199 -4.66 2.01 6.97
CA THR A 199 -4.34 3.43 7.02
C THR A 199 -5.57 4.27 6.74
N ILE A 200 -5.66 5.42 7.40
CA ILE A 200 -6.72 6.40 7.20
C ILE A 200 -6.06 7.77 7.05
N GLY A 201 -6.03 8.27 5.83
CA GLY A 201 -5.21 9.42 5.49
C GLY A 201 -3.74 9.14 5.79
N ASP A 202 -3.11 9.97 6.62
CA ASP A 202 -1.70 9.84 7.00
C ASP A 202 -1.47 8.93 8.22
N ASN A 203 -2.53 8.46 8.87
CA ASN A 203 -2.45 7.73 10.13
C ASN A 203 -2.50 6.22 9.91
N TYR A 204 -1.64 5.51 10.64
CA TYR A 204 -1.58 4.06 10.69
C TYR A 204 -2.35 3.54 11.91
N TYR A 205 -3.13 2.49 11.71
CA TYR A 205 -3.83 1.75 12.74
C TYR A 205 -3.37 0.31 12.64
N GLU A 206 -2.69 -0.15 13.66
CA GLU A 206 -1.87 -1.35 13.63
C GLU A 206 -2.35 -2.36 14.69
N ASP A 207 -1.90 -3.62 14.59
CA ASP A 207 -2.30 -4.69 15.51
C ASP A 207 -3.83 -4.85 15.57
N LEU A 208 -4.49 -4.81 14.44
CA LEU A 208 -5.93 -4.81 14.37
C LEU A 208 -6.52 -6.20 14.63
N ASN A 209 -7.70 -6.19 15.22
CA ASN A 209 -8.65 -7.27 15.18
C ASN A 209 -10.02 -6.74 14.70
N PRO A 210 -10.99 -7.61 14.35
CA PRO A 210 -12.29 -7.17 13.87
C PRO A 210 -13.01 -6.19 14.80
N GLU A 211 -12.89 -6.38 16.12
CA GLU A 211 -13.55 -5.53 17.11
C GLU A 211 -12.93 -4.13 17.13
N THR A 212 -11.61 -4.01 17.26
CA THR A 212 -10.91 -2.72 17.23
C THR A 212 -11.11 -2.00 15.92
N CYS A 213 -11.17 -2.73 14.79
CA CYS A 213 -11.47 -2.18 13.49
C CYS A 213 -12.85 -1.52 13.44
N ILE A 214 -13.88 -2.20 13.94
CA ILE A 214 -15.24 -1.66 14.03
C ILE A 214 -15.29 -0.41 14.93
N ASP A 215 -14.58 -0.42 16.05
CA ASP A 215 -14.57 0.72 16.96
C ASP A 215 -13.89 1.95 16.35
N ILE A 216 -12.80 1.76 15.61
CA ILE A 216 -12.17 2.82 14.80
C ILE A 216 -13.18 3.41 13.82
N LEU A 217 -13.91 2.56 13.07
CA LEU A 217 -14.90 3.01 12.10
C LEU A 217 -16.09 3.75 12.74
N LYS A 218 -16.54 3.32 13.91
CA LYS A 218 -17.58 4.02 14.68
C LYS A 218 -17.11 5.41 15.12
N MET A 219 -15.87 5.52 15.62
CA MET A 219 -15.31 6.81 16.02
C MET A 219 -15.20 7.77 14.84
N LEU A 220 -14.76 7.29 13.67
CA LEU A 220 -14.71 8.08 12.46
C LEU A 220 -16.09 8.54 11.98
N LYS A 221 -17.10 7.66 12.01
CA LYS A 221 -18.50 8.05 11.71
C LYS A 221 -19.01 9.13 12.64
N ALA A 222 -18.57 9.12 13.90
CA ALA A 222 -18.91 10.16 14.90
C ALA A 222 -18.07 11.43 14.75
N GLY A 223 -17.19 11.53 13.72
CA GLY A 223 -16.32 12.67 13.51
C GLY A 223 -15.15 12.78 14.49
N LYS A 224 -14.85 11.73 15.24
CA LYS A 224 -13.72 11.67 16.17
C LYS A 224 -12.53 11.01 15.51
N ILE A 225 -11.34 11.49 15.81
CA ILE A 225 -10.09 10.89 15.33
C ILE A 225 -9.68 9.80 16.33
N PRO A 226 -9.62 8.52 15.92
CA PRO A 226 -9.15 7.45 16.79
C PRO A 226 -7.66 7.61 17.11
N LYS A 227 -7.20 7.00 18.20
CA LYS A 227 -5.77 6.94 18.50
C LYS A 227 -5.07 6.11 17.42
N HIS A 228 -4.10 6.68 16.72
CA HIS A 228 -3.27 5.99 15.74
C HIS A 228 -2.20 5.13 16.41
N GLY A 229 -1.57 4.26 15.63
CA GLY A 229 -0.54 3.31 16.07
C GLY A 229 -1.12 1.98 16.55
N PRO A 230 -0.35 1.20 17.31
CA PRO A 230 -0.74 -0.12 17.80
C PRO A 230 -1.97 -0.06 18.70
N GLN A 231 -2.97 -0.88 18.38
CA GLN A 231 -4.22 -0.94 19.16
C GLN A 231 -4.13 -1.88 20.37
N THR A 232 -3.06 -2.67 20.46
CA THR A 232 -2.80 -3.59 21.60
C THR A 232 -2.15 -2.92 22.80
N GLY A 233 -1.87 -1.62 22.73
CA GLY A 233 -1.27 -0.84 23.83
C GLY A 233 0.25 -0.92 23.92
N ARG A 234 0.93 -1.71 23.06
CA ARG A 234 2.39 -1.67 22.97
C ARG A 234 2.87 -0.36 22.39
N GLN A 235 4.12 0.00 22.69
CA GLN A 235 4.71 1.23 22.19
C GLN A 235 5.41 0.97 20.85
N SER A 236 4.96 1.63 19.79
CA SER A 236 5.54 1.54 18.45
C SER A 236 5.71 0.07 17.98
N CYS A 237 6.91 -0.33 17.60
CA CYS A 237 7.21 -1.66 17.05
C CYS A 237 7.85 -2.62 18.07
N GLU A 238 7.71 -2.37 19.35
CA GLU A 238 8.22 -3.30 20.36
C GLU A 238 7.51 -4.67 20.29
N PRO A 239 8.18 -5.77 20.65
CA PRO A 239 7.56 -7.10 20.71
C PRO A 239 6.36 -7.11 21.66
N LYS A 240 5.34 -7.94 21.37
CA LYS A 240 4.16 -8.11 22.25
C LYS A 240 4.54 -8.60 23.67
N SER A 241 5.66 -9.32 23.79
CA SER A 241 6.21 -9.80 25.06
C SER A 241 6.97 -8.73 25.85
N GLY A 242 7.06 -7.51 25.35
CA GLY A 242 7.90 -6.44 25.89
C GLY A 242 9.29 -6.41 25.24
N LEU A 243 10.14 -5.53 25.76
CA LEU A 243 11.51 -5.36 25.26
C LEU A 243 12.33 -6.64 25.46
N THR A 244 13.03 -7.07 24.42
CA THR A 244 13.94 -8.24 24.43
C THR A 244 15.42 -7.83 24.41
N SER A 245 15.69 -6.56 24.19
CA SER A 245 17.04 -5.97 24.17
C SER A 245 16.97 -4.55 24.74
N LEU A 246 18.10 -3.98 25.10
CA LEU A 246 18.20 -2.65 25.73
C LEU A 246 17.31 -2.54 26.98
N THR A 247 17.24 -3.60 27.77
CA THR A 247 16.45 -3.68 29.00
C THR A 247 17.12 -3.01 30.18
N ASP A 248 18.44 -2.84 30.09
CA ASP A 248 19.24 -2.22 31.14
C ASP A 248 19.31 -0.69 30.93
N GLU A 249 19.49 0.03 32.04
CA GLU A 249 19.72 1.45 32.02
C GLU A 249 20.93 1.80 31.14
N PRO A 250 20.79 2.69 30.14
CA PRO A 250 21.93 3.17 29.38
C PRO A 250 22.91 3.86 30.37
N TRP A 251 24.18 3.68 30.16
CA TRP A 251 25.23 4.30 31.00
C TRP A 251 25.47 3.62 32.37
N THR A 252 25.21 2.34 32.48
CA THR A 252 25.69 1.59 33.65
C THR A 252 27.22 1.54 33.68
N SER A 253 27.80 1.45 34.87
CA SER A 253 29.26 1.43 35.07
C SER A 253 29.98 0.27 34.34
N SER A 254 29.24 -0.70 33.85
CA SER A 254 29.74 -1.82 33.03
C SER A 254 29.95 -1.48 31.56
N ILE A 255 29.42 -0.34 31.05
CA ILE A 255 29.59 0.07 29.67
C ILE A 255 30.96 0.68 29.49
N VAL A 256 31.82 -0.01 28.76
CA VAL A 256 33.14 0.49 28.38
C VAL A 256 32.98 1.45 27.22
N LEU A 257 33.03 2.74 27.52
CA LEU A 257 33.03 3.78 26.48
C LEU A 257 34.37 3.77 25.74
N ARG A 258 34.33 4.03 24.44
CA ARG A 258 35.55 4.25 23.66
C ARG A 258 36.35 5.40 24.26
N LYS A 259 37.65 5.14 24.51
CA LYS A 259 38.58 6.15 25.09
C LYS A 259 39.25 7.04 24.02
N ASP A 260 39.04 6.73 22.74
CA ASP A 260 39.66 7.40 21.60
C ASP A 260 38.93 8.68 21.14
N GLY A 261 37.81 9.03 21.80
CA GLY A 261 37.05 10.25 21.49
C GLY A 261 36.43 10.28 20.07
N ALA A 262 36.42 9.15 19.36
CA ALA A 262 35.82 9.04 18.03
C ALA A 262 34.32 8.75 18.14
N LEU A 263 33.52 9.77 18.43
CA LEU A 263 32.08 9.84 18.19
C LEU A 263 31.81 10.84 17.11
#